data_63044fb91cb2bf3d3af2a743959c9dfc
#
_entry.id   63044fb91cb2bf3d3af2a743959c9dfc
#
_cell.length_a   1.000
_cell.length_b   1.000
_cell.length_c   1.000
_cell.angle_alpha   90.00
_cell.angle_beta   90.00
_cell.angle_gamma   90.00
#
_symmetry.space_group_name_H-M   'P 1'
#
loop_
_entity.id
_entity.type
_entity.pdbx_description
1 polymer ?
#
loop_
_entity_poly.entity_id
_entity_poly.type
_entity_poly.pdbx_seq_one_letter_code
_entity_poly.pdbx_strand_id
1 'polypeptide(L)'
;MSEKQQLAYYALHLANSPIEEVLYGGAAFGGKTLLGSIFQLSRRIQYPNTRGFIARENHTDLINSTFKTFTEVYNKIALPRIGEMKYNGQEKCIRFPNGSEILLMYTSQRPGDPENQRFGSYEFTDGFCDEVGEMNQNAVDILSSRIRFNLINKKPALLLCSNPARGWLKERYIADEHGAKSILKNYQLYIQAKVSDNPDKGKAERYTKTISRLPEFHRKRLLDGDWDYQVDDYDFCSDGKLIKITECDINPYHPIVLSFDFNHNPTTCHINQKVSERISEGGGIYTYKTFMEKGGTENLCLHLLPFIEKIYDEGFKSSILVTGDHNGTYHTSSSGNVNDFMIIQKVLGLPTNNFINTTRVNPKHVYSRTLINYLFKSELVTIHPQCVELINDIKKAKTTDKGGLYKDRDSGHSMDALDAYRYGLHSMFESTRDIDKWIYAIG
;
A
#
# COMPACT_ATOMS: atom_id res chain seq x y z
N MET A 1 14.78 -23.18 14.53
CA MET A 1 13.31 -23.00 14.45
C MET A 1 12.73 -22.95 15.85
N SER A 2 11.75 -22.08 16.09
CA SER A 2 10.93 -22.10 17.32
C SER A 2 10.02 -23.35 17.35
N GLU A 3 9.43 -23.64 18.50
CA GLU A 3 8.48 -24.77 18.64
C GLU A 3 7.30 -24.65 17.65
N LYS A 4 6.75 -23.45 17.49
CA LYS A 4 5.66 -23.19 16.54
C LYS A 4 6.07 -23.36 15.08
N GLN A 5 7.29 -22.97 14.74
CA GLN A 5 7.85 -23.22 13.40
C GLN A 5 8.07 -24.73 13.18
N GLN A 6 8.51 -25.46 14.20
CA GLN A 6 8.64 -26.92 14.13
C GLN A 6 7.28 -27.58 13.94
N LEU A 7 6.25 -27.12 14.67
CA LEU A 7 4.89 -27.64 14.52
C LEU A 7 4.38 -27.45 13.07
N ALA A 8 4.53 -26.25 12.50
CA ALA A 8 4.14 -25.97 11.12
C ALA A 8 4.91 -26.86 10.12
N TYR A 9 6.21 -26.99 10.34
CA TYR A 9 7.09 -27.81 9.51
C TYR A 9 6.66 -29.28 9.53
N TYR A 10 6.50 -29.87 10.71
CA TYR A 10 6.13 -31.29 10.84
C TYR A 10 4.71 -31.57 10.36
N ALA A 11 3.76 -30.65 10.56
CA ALA A 11 2.40 -30.78 10.04
C ALA A 11 2.37 -31.00 8.52
N LEU A 12 3.25 -30.34 7.78
CA LEU A 12 3.36 -30.48 6.32
C LEU A 12 4.29 -31.61 5.86
N HIS A 13 5.24 -32.07 6.71
CA HIS A 13 6.25 -33.05 6.31
C HIS A 13 5.91 -34.47 6.66
N LEU A 14 5.18 -34.69 7.77
CA LEU A 14 4.88 -36.07 8.23
C LEU A 14 3.82 -36.72 7.34
N ALA A 15 4.10 -37.93 6.91
CA ALA A 15 3.23 -38.72 6.02
C ALA A 15 1.84 -39.01 6.63
N ASN A 16 1.78 -39.22 7.91
CA ASN A 16 0.56 -39.52 8.65
C ASN A 16 -0.19 -38.29 9.13
N SER A 17 0.32 -37.10 8.90
CA SER A 17 -0.39 -35.83 9.18
C SER A 17 -1.49 -35.64 8.16
N PRO A 18 -2.73 -35.32 8.53
CA PRO A 18 -3.80 -34.97 7.59
C PRO A 18 -3.65 -33.56 7.04
N ILE A 19 -2.72 -32.77 7.58
CA ILE A 19 -2.57 -31.34 7.23
C ILE A 19 -1.84 -31.18 5.91
N GLU A 20 -2.49 -30.53 4.97
CA GLU A 20 -1.96 -30.20 3.64
C GLU A 20 -1.69 -28.72 3.48
N GLU A 21 -2.32 -27.88 4.30
CA GLU A 21 -2.26 -26.43 4.21
C GLU A 21 -2.06 -25.83 5.61
N VAL A 22 -1.02 -25.01 5.77
CA VAL A 22 -0.72 -24.33 7.02
C VAL A 22 -0.66 -22.82 6.78
N LEU A 23 -1.47 -22.06 7.53
CA LEU A 23 -1.26 -20.64 7.71
C LEU A 23 -0.39 -20.40 8.95
N TYR A 24 0.85 -20.03 8.77
CA TYR A 24 1.73 -19.54 9.83
C TYR A 24 1.67 -18.01 9.85
N GLY A 25 0.75 -17.47 10.63
CA GLY A 25 0.35 -16.07 10.60
C GLY A 25 0.45 -15.39 11.96
N GLY A 26 0.51 -14.06 11.96
CA GLY A 26 0.54 -13.27 13.18
C GLY A 26 1.62 -12.20 13.17
N ALA A 27 2.22 -11.93 14.33
CA ALA A 27 3.15 -10.84 14.52
C ALA A 27 4.29 -10.79 13.48
N ALA A 28 4.72 -9.61 13.13
CA ALA A 28 5.94 -9.42 12.35
C ALA A 28 7.15 -9.94 13.16
N PHE A 29 8.24 -10.22 12.47
CA PHE A 29 9.45 -10.75 13.10
C PHE A 29 9.32 -12.17 13.72
N GLY A 30 8.20 -12.87 13.50
CA GLY A 30 7.99 -14.26 13.92
C GLY A 30 8.74 -15.32 13.12
N GLY A 31 9.66 -14.92 12.22
CA GLY A 31 10.47 -15.84 11.41
C GLY A 31 9.70 -16.55 10.28
N LYS A 32 8.67 -15.95 9.75
CA LYS A 32 7.79 -16.48 8.69
C LYS A 32 8.55 -16.85 7.42
N THR A 33 9.27 -15.90 6.83
CA THR A 33 10.07 -16.10 5.60
C THR A 33 11.20 -17.10 5.80
N LEU A 34 11.80 -17.13 7.01
CA LEU A 34 12.79 -18.14 7.39
C LEU A 34 12.18 -19.55 7.37
N LEU A 35 11.00 -19.74 7.97
CA LEU A 35 10.29 -21.02 7.96
C LEU A 35 9.97 -21.46 6.53
N GLY A 36 9.46 -20.55 5.68
CA GLY A 36 9.15 -20.86 4.29
C GLY A 36 10.38 -21.28 3.50
N SER A 37 11.51 -20.60 3.73
CA SER A 37 12.79 -20.96 3.11
C SER A 37 13.29 -22.34 3.54
N ILE A 38 13.22 -22.63 4.84
CA ILE A 38 13.58 -23.95 5.37
C ILE A 38 12.63 -25.04 4.83
N PHE A 39 11.33 -24.77 4.77
CA PHE A 39 10.33 -25.68 4.22
C PHE A 39 10.66 -26.04 2.78
N GLN A 40 10.86 -25.08 1.90
CA GLN A 40 11.17 -25.30 0.50
C GLN A 40 12.51 -26.04 0.29
N LEU A 41 13.53 -25.66 1.03
CA LEU A 41 14.85 -26.29 0.90
C LEU A 41 14.89 -27.70 1.43
N SER A 42 14.28 -27.97 2.57
CA SER A 42 14.26 -29.34 3.15
C SER A 42 13.56 -30.33 2.23
N ARG A 43 12.48 -29.90 1.57
CA ARG A 43 11.80 -30.74 0.58
C ARG A 43 12.69 -31.04 -0.64
N ARG A 44 13.48 -30.08 -1.11
CA ARG A 44 14.45 -30.29 -2.21
C ARG A 44 15.61 -31.20 -1.78
N ILE A 45 16.09 -31.04 -0.53
CA ILE A 45 17.15 -31.91 0.01
C ILE A 45 16.67 -33.37 0.13
N GLN A 46 15.48 -33.54 0.67
CA GLN A 46 14.96 -34.86 1.01
C GLN A 46 14.42 -35.62 -0.21
N TYR A 47 13.86 -34.90 -1.19
CA TYR A 47 13.13 -35.50 -2.31
C TYR A 47 13.64 -34.96 -3.66
N PRO A 48 14.45 -35.74 -4.39
CA PRO A 48 14.89 -35.39 -5.73
C PRO A 48 13.74 -35.29 -6.74
N ASN A 49 13.97 -34.55 -7.83
CA ASN A 49 13.03 -34.40 -8.96
C ASN A 49 11.66 -33.82 -8.55
N THR A 50 11.66 -32.95 -7.56
CA THR A 50 10.46 -32.24 -7.09
C THR A 50 10.44 -30.80 -7.57
N ARG A 51 9.23 -30.25 -7.74
CA ARG A 51 9.01 -28.89 -8.20
C ARG A 51 8.23 -28.11 -7.15
N GLY A 52 8.86 -27.07 -6.56
CA GLY A 52 8.20 -26.16 -5.64
C GLY A 52 7.92 -24.81 -6.27
N PHE A 53 7.13 -23.99 -5.59
CA PHE A 53 7.09 -22.57 -5.86
C PHE A 53 7.25 -21.72 -4.59
N ILE A 54 7.78 -20.52 -4.78
CA ILE A 54 7.76 -19.43 -3.79
C ILE A 54 6.99 -18.29 -4.42
N ALA A 55 5.90 -17.85 -3.79
CA ALA A 55 5.05 -16.81 -4.32
C ALA A 55 4.97 -15.58 -3.41
N ARG A 56 4.84 -14.41 -4.01
CA ARG A 56 4.54 -13.14 -3.36
C ARG A 56 3.73 -12.24 -4.30
N GLU A 57 3.07 -11.20 -3.77
CA GLU A 57 2.29 -10.29 -4.61
C GLU A 57 3.16 -9.61 -5.67
N ASN A 58 4.27 -8.97 -5.26
CA ASN A 58 5.12 -8.18 -6.14
C ASN A 58 6.45 -8.87 -6.43
N HIS A 59 6.89 -8.80 -7.69
CA HIS A 59 8.20 -9.35 -8.12
C HIS A 59 9.38 -8.70 -7.40
N THR A 60 9.37 -7.38 -7.27
CA THR A 60 10.47 -6.64 -6.60
C THR A 60 10.64 -7.08 -5.16
N ASP A 61 9.52 -7.23 -4.42
CA ASP A 61 9.53 -7.66 -3.04
C ASP A 61 9.93 -9.14 -2.90
N LEU A 62 9.52 -9.98 -3.85
CA LEU A 62 9.93 -11.37 -3.92
C LEU A 62 11.45 -11.50 -4.02
N ILE A 63 12.08 -10.75 -4.92
CA ILE A 63 13.54 -10.82 -5.15
C ILE A 63 14.31 -10.15 -3.99
N ASN A 64 13.94 -8.95 -3.60
CA ASN A 64 14.72 -8.13 -2.66
C ASN A 64 14.55 -8.55 -1.19
N SER A 65 13.51 -9.32 -0.86
CA SER A 65 13.23 -9.76 0.50
C SER A 65 13.21 -11.29 0.63
N THR A 66 12.20 -11.94 0.06
CA THR A 66 11.98 -13.38 0.23
C THR A 66 13.10 -14.24 -0.36
N PHE A 67 13.49 -13.97 -1.59
CA PHE A 67 14.57 -14.71 -2.27
C PHE A 67 15.94 -14.43 -1.63
N LYS A 68 16.18 -13.23 -1.13
CA LYS A 68 17.40 -12.92 -0.38
C LYS A 68 17.51 -13.77 0.89
N THR A 69 16.45 -13.83 1.69
CA THR A 69 16.38 -14.70 2.89
C THR A 69 16.55 -16.17 2.50
N PHE A 70 15.88 -16.59 1.43
CA PHE A 70 16.01 -17.96 0.92
C PHE A 70 17.48 -18.29 0.57
N THR A 71 18.20 -17.39 -0.10
CA THR A 71 19.61 -17.58 -0.47
C THR A 71 20.52 -17.66 0.77
N GLU A 72 20.26 -16.84 1.80
CA GLU A 72 21.00 -16.91 3.05
C GLU A 72 20.82 -18.28 3.75
N VAL A 73 19.59 -18.79 3.78
CA VAL A 73 19.28 -20.09 4.36
C VAL A 73 19.85 -21.21 3.52
N TYR A 74 19.77 -21.11 2.18
CA TYR A 74 20.37 -22.08 1.26
C TYR A 74 21.86 -22.23 1.50
N ASN A 75 22.61 -21.15 1.57
CA ASN A 75 24.06 -21.19 1.80
C ASN A 75 24.43 -21.88 3.11
N LYS A 76 23.61 -21.75 4.14
CA LYS A 76 23.85 -22.33 5.46
C LYS A 76 23.51 -23.82 5.56
N ILE A 77 22.39 -24.25 4.97
CA ILE A 77 21.85 -25.59 5.22
C ILE A 77 21.74 -26.47 3.97
N ALA A 78 21.50 -25.92 2.80
CA ALA A 78 21.25 -26.71 1.59
C ALA A 78 22.51 -26.90 0.73
N LEU A 79 23.32 -25.88 0.54
CA LEU A 79 24.53 -25.95 -0.27
C LEU A 79 25.44 -27.14 0.12
N PRO A 80 25.75 -27.39 1.41
CA PRO A 80 26.57 -28.54 1.80
C PRO A 80 25.94 -29.92 1.54
N ARG A 81 24.63 -29.97 1.27
CA ARG A 81 23.85 -31.21 1.17
C ARG A 81 23.44 -31.59 -0.24
N ILE A 82 23.14 -30.61 -1.09
CA ILE A 82 22.64 -30.85 -2.45
C ILE A 82 23.44 -30.17 -3.53
N GLY A 83 24.56 -29.49 -3.18
CA GLY A 83 25.43 -28.81 -4.14
C GLY A 83 24.87 -27.47 -4.63
N GLU A 84 25.53 -26.88 -5.62
CA GLU A 84 25.25 -25.52 -6.10
C GLU A 84 23.92 -25.42 -6.86
N MET A 85 23.08 -24.51 -6.45
CA MET A 85 21.86 -24.14 -7.17
C MET A 85 22.18 -23.18 -8.32
N LYS A 86 21.43 -23.29 -9.42
CA LYS A 86 21.48 -22.35 -10.54
C LYS A 86 20.20 -21.54 -10.63
N TYR A 87 20.31 -20.23 -10.53
CA TYR A 87 19.17 -19.32 -10.72
C TYR A 87 19.14 -18.80 -12.16
N ASN A 88 18.02 -19.03 -12.85
CA ASN A 88 17.73 -18.43 -14.15
C ASN A 88 16.72 -17.27 -13.96
N GLY A 89 17.18 -16.03 -14.13
CA GLY A 89 16.34 -14.84 -13.94
C GLY A 89 15.27 -14.65 -15.01
N GLN A 90 15.45 -15.18 -16.23
CA GLN A 90 14.44 -15.11 -17.30
C GLN A 90 13.28 -16.08 -17.02
N GLU A 91 13.60 -17.32 -16.69
CA GLU A 91 12.61 -18.33 -16.33
C GLU A 91 12.09 -18.18 -14.91
N LYS A 92 12.75 -17.36 -14.08
CA LYS A 92 12.48 -17.20 -12.63
C LYS A 92 12.49 -18.53 -11.90
N CYS A 93 13.44 -19.37 -12.26
CA CYS A 93 13.56 -20.75 -11.80
C CYS A 93 14.92 -21.00 -11.13
N ILE A 94 14.88 -21.65 -9.98
CA ILE A 94 16.05 -22.15 -9.26
C ILE A 94 16.12 -23.63 -9.52
N ARG A 95 17.26 -24.14 -10.05
CA ARG A 95 17.50 -25.55 -10.30
C ARG A 95 18.59 -26.09 -9.39
N PHE A 96 18.37 -27.29 -8.89
CA PHE A 96 19.29 -28.01 -8.02
C PHE A 96 19.92 -29.22 -8.74
N PRO A 97 21.15 -29.64 -8.37
CA PRO A 97 21.83 -30.75 -9.00
C PRO A 97 21.08 -32.09 -8.95
N ASN A 98 20.18 -32.26 -7.98
CA ASN A 98 19.36 -33.48 -7.82
C ASN A 98 18.08 -33.48 -8.70
N GLY A 99 18.00 -32.62 -9.68
CA GLY A 99 16.86 -32.51 -10.60
C GLY A 99 15.63 -31.76 -10.06
N SER A 100 15.68 -31.29 -8.80
CA SER A 100 14.60 -30.50 -8.24
C SER A 100 14.67 -29.03 -8.69
N GLU A 101 13.53 -28.35 -8.66
CA GLU A 101 13.45 -26.95 -9.01
C GLU A 101 12.47 -26.16 -8.12
N ILE A 102 12.64 -24.84 -8.05
CA ILE A 102 11.72 -23.91 -7.39
C ILE A 102 11.45 -22.75 -8.36
N LEU A 103 10.18 -22.48 -8.64
CA LEU A 103 9.73 -21.33 -9.42
C LEU A 103 9.41 -20.15 -8.51
N LEU A 104 9.89 -18.97 -8.88
CA LEU A 104 9.57 -17.71 -8.21
C LEU A 104 8.34 -17.08 -8.90
N MET A 105 7.21 -17.08 -8.20
CA MET A 105 5.91 -16.65 -8.72
C MET A 105 5.50 -15.30 -8.13
N TYR A 106 4.98 -14.39 -8.94
CA TYR A 106 4.40 -13.15 -8.44
C TYR A 106 2.94 -13.04 -8.90
N THR A 107 2.08 -12.65 -7.96
CA THR A 107 0.63 -12.75 -8.12
C THR A 107 -0.05 -11.42 -8.44
N SER A 108 0.74 -10.33 -8.58
CA SER A 108 0.20 -9.02 -8.94
C SER A 108 -0.75 -9.10 -10.13
N GLN A 109 -1.88 -8.44 -9.97
CA GLN A 109 -2.93 -8.43 -10.99
C GLN A 109 -2.42 -7.82 -12.30
N ARG A 110 -2.78 -8.41 -13.42
CA ARG A 110 -2.43 -7.93 -14.76
C ARG A 110 -3.72 -7.58 -15.50
N PRO A 111 -3.80 -6.41 -16.16
CA PRO A 111 -5.00 -6.05 -16.94
C PRO A 111 -5.38 -7.09 -18.00
N GLY A 112 -4.39 -7.75 -18.62
CA GLY A 112 -4.63 -8.80 -19.62
C GLY A 112 -4.87 -10.21 -19.06
N ASP A 113 -4.82 -10.39 -17.73
CA ASP A 113 -5.02 -11.68 -17.05
C ASP A 113 -5.67 -11.49 -15.67
N PRO A 114 -6.89 -10.90 -15.62
CA PRO A 114 -7.58 -10.60 -14.36
C PRO A 114 -7.90 -11.87 -13.55
N GLU A 115 -8.12 -13.00 -14.22
CA GLU A 115 -8.43 -14.28 -13.61
C GLU A 115 -7.19 -15.11 -13.22
N ASN A 116 -5.97 -14.57 -13.40
CA ASN A 116 -4.72 -15.27 -13.10
C ASN A 116 -4.52 -16.60 -13.84
N GLN A 117 -5.07 -16.72 -15.05
CA GLN A 117 -5.03 -17.96 -15.86
C GLN A 117 -3.60 -18.38 -16.22
N ARG A 118 -2.63 -17.45 -16.20
CA ARG A 118 -1.19 -17.72 -16.39
C ARG A 118 -0.63 -18.79 -15.45
N PHE A 119 -1.27 -19.02 -14.30
CA PHE A 119 -0.86 -20.07 -13.37
C PHE A 119 -1.43 -21.44 -13.71
N GLY A 120 -2.43 -21.51 -14.59
CA GLY A 120 -3.18 -22.72 -14.91
C GLY A 120 -2.35 -23.84 -15.55
N SER A 121 -1.24 -23.52 -16.22
CA SER A 121 -0.37 -24.48 -16.91
C SER A 121 0.73 -25.11 -16.05
N TYR A 122 0.91 -24.61 -14.82
CA TYR A 122 1.95 -25.14 -13.94
C TYR A 122 1.50 -26.37 -13.17
N GLU A 123 2.49 -27.15 -12.73
CA GLU A 123 2.29 -28.28 -11.82
C GLU A 123 3.41 -28.32 -10.78
N PHE A 124 3.05 -28.44 -9.50
CA PHE A 124 3.95 -28.35 -8.37
C PHE A 124 3.82 -29.55 -7.43
N THR A 125 4.87 -29.84 -6.68
CA THR A 125 4.86 -30.80 -5.58
C THR A 125 4.42 -30.13 -4.27
N ASP A 126 4.80 -28.87 -4.09
CA ASP A 126 4.53 -28.06 -2.91
C ASP A 126 4.65 -26.57 -3.18
N GLY A 127 4.19 -25.75 -2.26
CA GLY A 127 4.20 -24.29 -2.40
C GLY A 127 4.46 -23.54 -1.10
N PHE A 128 5.03 -22.37 -1.25
CA PHE A 128 5.19 -21.37 -0.20
C PHE A 128 4.73 -20.01 -0.70
N CYS A 129 3.75 -19.40 -0.01
CA CYS A 129 3.30 -18.04 -0.25
C CYS A 129 3.76 -17.14 0.91
N ASP A 130 4.62 -16.18 0.62
CA ASP A 130 5.09 -15.21 1.61
C ASP A 130 4.26 -13.91 1.52
N GLU A 131 3.88 -13.34 2.67
CA GLU A 131 2.97 -12.20 2.81
C GLU A 131 1.64 -12.42 2.05
N VAL A 132 1.05 -13.61 2.22
CA VAL A 132 -0.14 -14.05 1.47
C VAL A 132 -1.36 -13.15 1.68
N GLY A 133 -1.43 -12.39 2.76
CA GLY A 133 -2.48 -11.38 2.98
C GLY A 133 -2.46 -10.21 1.97
N GLU A 134 -1.36 -10.04 1.22
CA GLU A 134 -1.28 -9.07 0.12
C GLU A 134 -1.81 -9.64 -1.21
N MET A 135 -1.92 -10.97 -1.32
CA MET A 135 -2.27 -11.66 -2.55
C MET A 135 -3.79 -11.74 -2.77
N ASN A 136 -4.19 -11.73 -4.03
CA ASN A 136 -5.55 -12.03 -4.41
C ASN A 136 -5.90 -13.50 -4.11
N GLN A 137 -7.07 -13.74 -3.51
CA GLN A 137 -7.55 -15.08 -3.15
C GLN A 137 -7.55 -16.04 -4.35
N ASN A 138 -8.09 -15.59 -5.50
CA ASN A 138 -8.17 -16.41 -6.70
C ASN A 138 -6.79 -16.89 -7.17
N ALA A 139 -5.77 -16.03 -7.11
CA ALA A 139 -4.40 -16.40 -7.49
C ALA A 139 -3.84 -17.50 -6.57
N VAL A 140 -4.08 -17.41 -5.25
CA VAL A 140 -3.65 -18.42 -4.28
C VAL A 140 -4.40 -19.73 -4.48
N ASP A 141 -5.70 -19.68 -4.74
CA ASP A 141 -6.53 -20.86 -4.98
C ASP A 141 -6.12 -21.58 -6.28
N ILE A 142 -5.79 -20.85 -7.35
CA ILE A 142 -5.25 -21.45 -8.58
C ILE A 142 -3.90 -22.10 -8.29
N LEU A 143 -2.95 -21.41 -7.65
CA LEU A 143 -1.64 -21.98 -7.32
C LEU A 143 -1.76 -23.25 -6.44
N SER A 144 -2.64 -23.21 -5.44
CA SER A 144 -2.94 -24.38 -4.59
C SER A 144 -3.44 -25.57 -5.42
N SER A 145 -4.35 -25.34 -6.36
CA SER A 145 -4.90 -26.38 -7.25
C SER A 145 -3.85 -27.00 -8.18
N ARG A 146 -2.70 -26.37 -8.35
CA ARG A 146 -1.58 -26.87 -9.18
C ARG A 146 -0.61 -27.75 -8.41
N ILE A 147 -0.80 -27.96 -7.10
CA ILE A 147 0.03 -28.86 -6.29
C ILE A 147 -0.45 -30.30 -6.50
N ARG A 148 0.01 -30.90 -7.59
CA ARG A 148 -0.36 -32.26 -8.04
C ARG A 148 0.77 -33.02 -8.72
N PHE A 149 1.96 -32.44 -8.85
CA PHE A 149 3.12 -33.05 -9.51
C PHE A 149 3.97 -33.81 -8.49
N ASN A 150 4.28 -35.08 -8.78
CA ASN A 150 5.18 -35.94 -8.01
C ASN A 150 5.01 -35.76 -6.48
N LEU A 151 3.79 -35.98 -6.01
CA LEU A 151 3.40 -35.73 -4.62
C LEU A 151 4.14 -36.66 -3.66
N ILE A 152 4.79 -36.07 -2.68
CA ILE A 152 5.49 -36.78 -1.62
C ILE A 152 4.45 -37.30 -0.63
N ASN A 153 4.58 -38.58 -0.31
CA ASN A 153 3.61 -39.26 0.53
C ASN A 153 2.14 -39.13 0.06
N LYS A 154 1.98 -38.83 -1.24
CA LYS A 154 0.69 -38.70 -1.91
C LYS A 154 -0.20 -37.59 -1.36
N LYS A 155 0.37 -36.59 -0.72
CA LYS A 155 -0.36 -35.40 -0.28
C LYS A 155 0.25 -34.10 -0.78
N PRO A 156 -0.54 -33.08 -1.11
CA PRO A 156 -0.06 -31.74 -1.35
C PRO A 156 0.50 -31.11 -0.07
N ALA A 157 1.31 -30.04 -0.22
CA ALA A 157 1.81 -29.29 0.93
C ALA A 157 1.93 -27.79 0.56
N LEU A 158 1.16 -26.97 1.24
CA LEU A 158 1.14 -25.52 1.04
C LEU A 158 1.39 -24.81 2.37
N LEU A 159 2.44 -24.00 2.40
CA LEU A 159 2.72 -23.10 3.51
C LEU A 159 2.36 -21.67 3.13
N LEU A 160 1.48 -21.08 3.91
CA LEU A 160 1.06 -19.69 3.80
C LEU A 160 1.65 -18.91 4.97
N CYS A 161 2.28 -17.76 4.70
CA CYS A 161 2.82 -16.86 5.73
C CYS A 161 2.26 -15.46 5.56
N SER A 162 1.80 -14.84 6.65
CA SER A 162 1.30 -13.47 6.63
C SER A 162 1.40 -12.78 7.98
N ASN A 163 1.52 -11.46 7.95
CA ASN A 163 1.08 -10.63 9.06
C ASN A 163 -0.46 -10.60 9.07
N PRO A 164 -1.11 -10.22 10.20
CA PRO A 164 -2.54 -10.03 10.21
C PRO A 164 -2.99 -9.12 9.06
N ALA A 165 -3.94 -9.60 8.28
CA ALA A 165 -4.54 -8.90 7.16
C ALA A 165 -6.06 -9.10 7.23
N ARG A 166 -6.80 -8.12 6.76
CA ARG A 166 -8.26 -8.21 6.62
C ARG A 166 -8.63 -8.94 5.33
N GLY A 167 -9.90 -9.28 5.19
CA GLY A 167 -10.44 -9.93 4.01
C GLY A 167 -10.27 -11.44 4.06
N TRP A 168 -10.22 -12.06 2.88
CA TRP A 168 -10.37 -13.49 2.66
C TRP A 168 -9.50 -14.40 3.56
N LEU A 169 -8.28 -13.94 3.91
CA LEU A 169 -7.36 -14.73 4.72
C LEU A 169 -7.86 -14.85 6.17
N LYS A 170 -8.36 -13.74 6.75
CA LYS A 170 -8.98 -13.74 8.06
C LYS A 170 -10.24 -14.58 8.07
N GLU A 171 -11.11 -14.39 7.10
CA GLU A 171 -12.39 -15.11 6.95
C GLU A 171 -12.17 -16.64 6.82
N ARG A 172 -11.16 -17.04 6.06
CA ARG A 172 -10.85 -18.46 5.80
C ARG A 172 -10.23 -19.18 7.01
N TYR A 173 -9.38 -18.49 7.80
CA TYR A 173 -8.57 -19.16 8.84
C TYR A 173 -8.88 -18.73 10.26
N ILE A 174 -9.44 -17.54 10.48
CA ILE A 174 -9.54 -16.92 11.80
C ILE A 174 -10.99 -16.72 12.20
N ALA A 175 -11.77 -16.02 11.38
CA ALA A 175 -13.16 -15.70 11.63
C ALA A 175 -13.88 -15.44 10.30
N ASP A 176 -15.17 -15.71 10.26
CA ASP A 176 -16.04 -15.32 9.16
C ASP A 176 -16.37 -13.80 9.17
N GLU A 177 -17.15 -13.37 8.20
CA GLU A 177 -17.59 -11.95 8.06
C GLU A 177 -18.42 -11.44 9.24
N HIS A 178 -19.00 -12.32 10.06
CA HIS A 178 -19.77 -12.00 11.26
C HIS A 178 -18.93 -12.03 12.53
N GLY A 179 -17.62 -12.29 12.43
CA GLY A 179 -16.70 -12.34 13.55
C GLY A 179 -16.71 -13.67 14.32
N ALA A 180 -17.46 -14.68 13.87
CA ALA A 180 -17.36 -16.02 14.40
C ALA A 180 -16.03 -16.67 14.00
N LYS A 181 -15.50 -17.57 14.80
CA LYS A 181 -14.28 -18.31 14.44
C LYS A 181 -14.55 -19.17 13.22
N SER A 182 -13.69 -19.03 12.21
CA SER A 182 -13.70 -19.90 11.04
C SER A 182 -13.58 -21.36 11.45
N ILE A 183 -14.37 -22.23 10.85
CA ILE A 183 -14.20 -23.66 10.98
C ILE A 183 -13.14 -24.09 9.97
N LEU A 184 -11.91 -24.30 10.44
CA LEU A 184 -10.84 -24.85 9.62
C LEU A 184 -11.26 -26.23 9.11
N LYS A 185 -10.97 -26.49 7.84
CA LYS A 185 -11.13 -27.82 7.27
C LYS A 185 -10.10 -28.77 7.89
N ASN A 186 -10.39 -30.06 7.90
CA ASN A 186 -9.55 -31.11 8.53
C ASN A 186 -8.12 -31.19 7.96
N TYR A 187 -7.87 -30.63 6.77
CA TYR A 187 -6.55 -30.55 6.16
C TYR A 187 -5.85 -29.19 6.38
N GLN A 188 -6.48 -28.25 7.08
CA GLN A 188 -5.96 -26.91 7.32
C GLN A 188 -5.53 -26.73 8.78
N LEU A 189 -4.45 -25.98 8.98
CA LEU A 189 -3.95 -25.63 10.31
C LEU A 189 -3.57 -24.15 10.34
N TYR A 190 -4.02 -23.44 11.37
CA TYR A 190 -3.56 -22.10 11.67
C TYR A 190 -2.65 -22.11 12.90
N ILE A 191 -1.48 -21.46 12.78
CA ILE A 191 -0.52 -21.31 13.88
C ILE A 191 -0.20 -19.81 14.03
N GLN A 192 -0.58 -19.24 15.18
CA GLN A 192 -0.31 -17.85 15.48
C GLN A 192 1.15 -17.64 15.89
N ALA A 193 1.89 -16.86 15.09
CA ALA A 193 3.23 -16.40 15.42
C ALA A 193 3.19 -15.10 16.24
N LYS A 194 4.04 -15.02 17.28
CA LYS A 194 4.28 -13.81 18.08
C LYS A 194 5.73 -13.40 17.99
N VAL A 195 6.04 -12.13 18.27
CA VAL A 195 7.44 -11.64 18.33
C VAL A 195 8.25 -12.45 19.37
N SER A 196 7.61 -12.83 20.49
CA SER A 196 8.23 -13.63 21.55
C SER A 196 8.63 -15.05 21.12
N ASP A 197 8.08 -15.56 20.00
CA ASP A 197 8.44 -16.87 19.46
C ASP A 197 9.78 -16.85 18.71
N ASN A 198 10.33 -15.67 18.44
CA ASN A 198 11.62 -15.56 17.76
C ASN A 198 12.75 -16.09 18.65
N PRO A 199 13.58 -17.03 18.15
CA PRO A 199 14.70 -17.58 18.91
C PRO A 199 15.77 -16.55 19.31
N ASP A 200 15.94 -15.51 18.48
CA ASP A 200 16.86 -14.40 18.76
C ASP A 200 16.17 -13.34 19.65
N LYS A 201 16.27 -13.54 20.96
CA LYS A 201 15.61 -12.66 21.94
C LYS A 201 16.12 -11.20 21.87
N GLY A 202 17.40 -11.00 21.62
CA GLY A 202 17.98 -9.63 21.54
C GLY A 202 17.43 -8.85 20.33
N LYS A 203 17.24 -9.52 19.19
CA LYS A 203 16.58 -8.89 18.03
C LYS A 203 15.10 -8.66 18.28
N ALA A 204 14.41 -9.60 18.94
CA ALA A 204 13.00 -9.46 19.28
C ALA A 204 12.74 -8.26 20.18
N GLU A 205 13.58 -8.05 21.20
CA GLU A 205 13.51 -6.89 22.10
C GLU A 205 13.73 -5.56 21.38
N ARG A 206 14.76 -5.48 20.51
CA ARG A 206 15.00 -4.28 19.69
C ARG A 206 13.81 -3.97 18.79
N TYR A 207 13.25 -4.99 18.15
CA TYR A 207 12.08 -4.84 17.29
C TYR A 207 10.88 -4.34 18.10
N THR A 208 10.60 -4.94 19.25
CA THR A 208 9.53 -4.51 20.15
C THR A 208 9.69 -3.03 20.56
N LYS A 209 10.90 -2.63 20.94
CA LYS A 209 11.20 -1.22 21.28
C LYS A 209 10.97 -0.25 20.11
N THR A 210 11.26 -0.69 18.89
CA THR A 210 11.04 0.14 17.70
C THR A 210 9.55 0.27 17.39
N ILE A 211 8.81 -0.84 17.41
CA ILE A 211 7.36 -0.87 17.10
C ILE A 211 6.53 -0.21 18.20
N SER A 212 6.99 -0.23 19.47
CA SER A 212 6.26 0.42 20.57
C SER A 212 6.08 1.94 20.40
N ARG A 213 6.86 2.56 19.50
CA ARG A 213 6.72 3.98 19.14
C ARG A 213 5.64 4.23 18.09
N LEU A 214 5.12 3.18 17.44
CA LEU A 214 4.08 3.30 16.43
C LEU A 214 2.69 3.45 17.08
N PRO A 215 1.69 3.95 16.34
CA PRO A 215 0.30 3.96 16.76
C PRO A 215 -0.18 2.59 17.25
N GLU A 216 -1.16 2.57 18.14
CA GLU A 216 -1.63 1.36 18.82
C GLU A 216 -2.06 0.25 17.86
N PHE A 217 -2.75 0.59 16.79
CA PHE A 217 -3.18 -0.39 15.78
C PHE A 217 -2.00 -1.09 15.09
N HIS A 218 -0.88 -0.40 14.83
CA HIS A 218 0.34 -1.01 14.30
C HIS A 218 0.96 -1.95 15.32
N ARG A 219 0.92 -1.58 16.60
CA ARG A 219 1.45 -2.44 17.67
C ARG A 219 0.63 -3.71 17.79
N LYS A 220 -0.70 -3.62 17.90
CA LYS A 220 -1.61 -4.79 17.92
C LYS A 220 -1.35 -5.72 16.74
N ARG A 221 -1.29 -5.16 15.54
CA ARG A 221 -1.03 -5.93 14.31
C ARG A 221 0.35 -6.57 14.30
N LEU A 222 1.41 -5.81 14.57
CA LEU A 222 2.80 -6.22 14.31
C LEU A 222 3.49 -6.88 15.51
N LEU A 223 3.09 -6.56 16.76
CA LEU A 223 3.64 -7.18 17.96
C LEU A 223 2.76 -8.33 18.45
N ASP A 224 1.46 -8.08 18.57
CA ASP A 224 0.54 -9.04 19.16
C ASP A 224 0.05 -10.07 18.15
N GLY A 225 0.18 -9.75 16.85
CA GLY A 225 -0.35 -10.60 15.78
C GLY A 225 -1.87 -10.69 15.83
N ASP A 226 -2.51 -9.60 16.27
CA ASP A 226 -3.95 -9.51 16.41
C ASP A 226 -4.60 -9.37 15.03
N TRP A 227 -5.50 -10.30 14.70
CA TRP A 227 -6.29 -10.28 13.46
C TRP A 227 -7.54 -9.42 13.56
N ASP A 228 -7.97 -9.12 14.79
CA ASP A 228 -9.09 -8.24 15.09
C ASP A 228 -8.62 -6.81 15.37
N TYR A 229 -7.31 -6.53 15.10
CA TYR A 229 -6.83 -5.18 15.27
C TYR A 229 -7.78 -4.20 14.58
N GLN A 230 -8.43 -3.40 15.39
CA GLN A 230 -9.15 -2.27 14.88
C GLN A 230 -8.10 -1.24 14.51
N VAL A 231 -7.99 -0.93 13.24
CA VAL A 231 -7.71 0.44 12.88
C VAL A 231 -8.95 1.14 13.39
N ASP A 232 -8.84 1.88 14.48
CA ASP A 232 -9.97 2.64 15.05
C ASP A 232 -10.55 3.62 14.02
N ASP A 233 -9.98 3.64 12.80
CA ASP A 233 -10.47 4.43 11.70
C ASP A 233 -10.28 3.68 10.38
N TYR A 234 -11.38 3.12 9.87
CA TYR A 234 -11.58 2.98 8.44
C TYR A 234 -11.49 4.34 7.73
N ASP A 235 -11.41 5.42 8.48
CA ASP A 235 -11.36 6.76 7.96
C ASP A 235 -9.96 7.06 7.44
N PHE A 236 -9.87 7.36 6.16
CA PHE A 236 -8.62 7.79 5.55
C PHE A 236 -8.12 9.07 6.22
N CYS A 237 -9.07 9.93 6.63
CA CYS A 237 -8.87 11.17 7.36
C CYS A 237 -9.31 11.02 8.84
N SER A 238 -8.62 10.19 9.61
CA SER A 238 -8.98 9.89 11.01
C SER A 238 -9.06 11.12 11.92
N ASP A 239 -8.19 12.08 11.70
CA ASP A 239 -8.13 13.33 12.46
C ASP A 239 -8.92 14.48 11.80
N GLY A 240 -9.75 14.17 10.79
CA GLY A 240 -10.54 15.15 10.04
C GLY A 240 -11.50 16.01 10.90
N LYS A 241 -11.89 15.53 12.09
CA LYS A 241 -12.68 16.30 13.06
C LYS A 241 -11.93 17.49 13.68
N LEU A 242 -10.59 17.53 13.59
CA LEU A 242 -9.75 18.60 14.13
C LEU A 242 -9.56 19.76 13.14
N ILE A 243 -10.09 19.65 11.93
CA ILE A 243 -10.01 20.72 10.93
C ILE A 243 -10.91 21.87 11.35
N LYS A 244 -10.38 23.08 11.25
CA LYS A 244 -11.18 24.28 11.39
C LYS A 244 -12.00 24.52 10.11
N ILE A 245 -13.32 24.49 10.21
CA ILE A 245 -14.23 24.83 9.11
C ILE A 245 -14.78 26.21 9.42
N THR A 246 -14.16 27.24 8.87
CA THR A 246 -14.53 28.64 9.09
C THR A 246 -14.15 29.50 7.89
N GLU A 247 -14.76 30.66 7.78
CA GLU A 247 -14.36 31.64 6.78
C GLU A 247 -12.90 32.03 6.96
N CYS A 248 -12.21 32.18 5.84
CA CYS A 248 -10.81 32.57 5.78
C CYS A 248 -10.56 33.35 4.47
N ASP A 249 -9.69 34.34 4.54
CA ASP A 249 -9.35 35.20 3.43
C ASP A 249 -7.97 34.82 2.85
N ILE A 250 -7.81 35.03 1.55
CA ILE A 250 -6.54 34.83 0.86
C ILE A 250 -5.52 35.87 1.36
N ASN A 251 -4.38 35.38 1.87
CA ASN A 251 -3.29 36.28 2.22
C ASN A 251 -2.59 36.74 0.92
N PRO A 252 -2.59 38.06 0.59
CA PRO A 252 -2.06 38.54 -0.68
C PRO A 252 -0.53 38.42 -0.84
N TYR A 253 0.18 38.13 0.24
CA TYR A 253 1.64 38.03 0.28
C TYR A 253 2.19 36.61 0.22
N HIS A 254 1.33 35.58 0.31
CA HIS A 254 1.73 34.19 0.22
C HIS A 254 1.30 33.55 -1.09
N PRO A 255 2.10 32.63 -1.66
CA PRO A 255 1.74 31.93 -2.90
C PRO A 255 0.43 31.18 -2.77
N ILE A 256 -0.40 31.24 -3.79
CA ILE A 256 -1.54 30.32 -3.98
C ILE A 256 -1.04 29.05 -4.66
N VAL A 257 -1.48 27.90 -4.20
CA VAL A 257 -1.23 26.61 -4.83
C VAL A 257 -2.54 26.06 -5.38
N LEU A 258 -2.65 26.03 -6.70
CA LEU A 258 -3.71 25.36 -7.44
C LEU A 258 -3.35 23.89 -7.56
N SER A 259 -4.15 23.01 -6.97
CA SER A 259 -3.92 21.56 -7.00
C SER A 259 -5.02 20.84 -7.76
N PHE A 260 -4.64 20.11 -8.82
CA PHE A 260 -5.56 19.50 -9.76
C PHE A 260 -5.62 17.98 -9.63
N ASP A 261 -6.83 17.43 -9.84
CA ASP A 261 -7.06 16.02 -10.21
C ASP A 261 -7.73 15.99 -11.59
N PHE A 262 -7.06 15.33 -12.55
CA PHE A 262 -7.39 15.41 -13.99
C PHE A 262 -8.37 14.33 -14.45
N ASN A 263 -9.35 14.00 -13.64
CA ASN A 263 -10.47 13.19 -14.12
C ASN A 263 -11.31 14.01 -15.12
N HIS A 264 -11.84 13.35 -16.15
CA HIS A 264 -12.66 14.06 -17.14
C HIS A 264 -14.04 14.45 -16.60
N ASN A 265 -14.52 13.73 -15.57
CA ASN A 265 -15.89 13.92 -15.09
C ASN A 265 -16.03 13.54 -13.59
N PRO A 266 -15.80 14.48 -12.69
CA PRO A 266 -15.35 15.86 -12.89
C PRO A 266 -13.82 16.00 -12.88
N THR A 267 -13.29 17.09 -13.47
CA THR A 267 -11.97 17.63 -13.17
C THR A 267 -12.08 18.50 -11.92
N THR A 268 -11.12 18.41 -11.01
CA THR A 268 -11.15 19.08 -9.71
C THR A 268 -9.93 19.98 -9.51
N CYS A 269 -10.13 21.16 -8.90
CA CYS A 269 -9.05 22.05 -8.48
C CYS A 269 -9.35 22.67 -7.12
N HIS A 270 -8.34 22.70 -6.24
CA HIS A 270 -8.38 23.46 -4.99
C HIS A 270 -7.49 24.70 -5.06
N ILE A 271 -7.94 25.73 -4.39
CA ILE A 271 -7.16 26.95 -4.11
C ILE A 271 -6.66 26.85 -2.68
N ASN A 272 -5.35 26.65 -2.54
CA ASN A 272 -4.70 26.46 -1.24
C ASN A 272 -3.61 27.50 -1.00
N GLN A 273 -3.33 27.79 0.27
CA GLN A 273 -2.14 28.53 0.70
C GLN A 273 -1.47 27.85 1.89
N LYS A 274 -0.15 27.93 1.94
CA LYS A 274 0.65 27.66 3.13
C LYS A 274 1.17 29.01 3.65
N VAL A 275 0.55 29.50 4.74
CA VAL A 275 0.88 30.79 5.34
C VAL A 275 1.93 30.58 6.42
N SER A 276 3.07 31.28 6.29
CA SER A 276 4.23 31.16 7.18
C SER A 276 4.27 32.24 8.27
N GLU A 277 3.11 32.60 8.78
CA GLU A 277 2.99 33.45 9.97
C GLU A 277 2.99 32.58 11.24
N ARG A 278 3.22 33.18 12.39
CA ARG A 278 3.12 32.43 13.66
C ARG A 278 1.75 31.79 13.80
N ILE A 279 1.67 30.55 14.29
CA ILE A 279 0.40 29.84 14.48
C ILE A 279 -0.58 30.65 15.33
N SER A 280 -0.06 31.36 16.36
CA SER A 280 -0.82 32.27 17.21
C SER A 280 -1.36 33.50 16.48
N GLU A 281 -0.81 33.82 15.33
CA GLU A 281 -1.12 35.01 14.49
C GLU A 281 -1.83 34.60 13.18
N GLY A 282 -2.21 33.33 13.03
CA GLY A 282 -2.95 32.85 11.87
C GLY A 282 -2.12 32.05 10.84
N GLY A 283 -0.92 31.56 11.20
CA GLY A 283 -0.16 30.64 10.34
C GLY A 283 -0.86 29.30 10.18
N GLY A 284 -0.82 28.72 8.98
CA GLY A 284 -1.47 27.44 8.72
C GLY A 284 -1.57 27.08 7.23
N ILE A 285 -2.31 26.03 6.98
CA ILE A 285 -2.73 25.58 5.64
C ILE A 285 -4.20 25.97 5.45
N TYR A 286 -4.46 26.73 4.43
CA TYR A 286 -5.79 27.24 4.12
C TYR A 286 -6.25 26.71 2.77
N THR A 287 -7.50 26.23 2.70
CA THR A 287 -8.18 25.86 1.45
C THR A 287 -9.41 26.75 1.29
N TYR A 288 -9.36 27.64 0.33
CA TYR A 288 -10.37 28.70 0.18
C TYR A 288 -11.54 28.29 -0.68
N LYS A 289 -11.28 27.52 -1.74
CA LYS A 289 -12.31 27.15 -2.70
C LYS A 289 -11.99 25.84 -3.39
N THR A 290 -13.04 25.06 -3.66
CA THR A 290 -13.02 23.89 -4.51
C THR A 290 -13.78 24.19 -5.79
N PHE A 291 -13.18 23.88 -6.94
CA PHE A 291 -13.82 23.87 -8.24
C PHE A 291 -13.91 22.44 -8.74
N MET A 292 -15.09 22.04 -9.21
CA MET A 292 -15.32 20.71 -9.81
C MET A 292 -16.19 20.89 -11.05
N GLU A 293 -15.64 20.58 -12.23
CA GLU A 293 -16.30 20.81 -13.49
C GLU A 293 -16.27 19.57 -14.38
N LYS A 294 -17.39 19.38 -15.11
CA LYS A 294 -17.48 18.38 -16.16
C LYS A 294 -16.91 18.93 -17.47
N GLY A 295 -16.38 18.02 -18.30
CA GLY A 295 -15.88 18.41 -19.61
C GLY A 295 -14.38 18.73 -19.65
N GLY A 296 -13.66 18.40 -18.59
CA GLY A 296 -12.20 18.40 -18.57
C GLY A 296 -11.56 19.72 -18.14
N THR A 297 -10.24 19.76 -18.26
CA THR A 297 -9.35 20.79 -17.71
C THR A 297 -9.61 22.18 -18.29
N GLU A 298 -9.91 22.29 -19.58
CA GLU A 298 -10.17 23.61 -20.21
C GLU A 298 -11.42 24.27 -19.61
N ASN A 299 -12.51 23.54 -19.46
CA ASN A 299 -13.75 24.04 -18.84
C ASN A 299 -13.51 24.51 -17.41
N LEU A 300 -12.79 23.69 -16.62
CA LEU A 300 -12.46 24.08 -15.25
C LEU A 300 -11.64 25.39 -15.21
N CYS A 301 -10.64 25.52 -16.08
CA CYS A 301 -9.81 26.72 -16.14
C CYS A 301 -10.59 27.96 -16.55
N LEU A 302 -11.56 27.85 -17.45
CA LEU A 302 -12.45 28.96 -17.82
C LEU A 302 -13.31 29.44 -16.63
N HIS A 303 -13.75 28.52 -15.76
CA HIS A 303 -14.46 28.91 -14.53
C HIS A 303 -13.54 29.43 -13.42
N LEU A 304 -12.28 29.02 -13.42
CA LEU A 304 -11.26 29.47 -12.48
C LEU A 304 -10.74 30.88 -12.83
N LEU A 305 -10.67 31.22 -14.11
CA LEU A 305 -10.08 32.49 -14.61
C LEU A 305 -10.70 33.74 -13.96
N PRO A 306 -12.04 33.91 -13.92
CA PRO A 306 -12.64 35.10 -13.30
C PRO A 306 -12.32 35.24 -11.79
N PHE A 307 -12.14 34.12 -11.12
CA PHE A 307 -11.72 34.13 -9.71
C PHE A 307 -10.26 34.60 -9.58
N ILE A 308 -9.37 34.17 -10.46
CA ILE A 308 -7.98 34.59 -10.48
C ILE A 308 -7.87 36.08 -10.80
N GLU A 309 -8.61 36.57 -11.79
CA GLU A 309 -8.66 37.99 -12.14
C GLU A 309 -9.12 38.84 -10.95
N LYS A 310 -10.18 38.40 -10.27
CA LYS A 310 -10.72 39.08 -9.09
C LYS A 310 -9.68 39.22 -7.97
N ILE A 311 -8.94 38.19 -7.62
CA ILE A 311 -7.93 38.26 -6.54
C ILE A 311 -6.76 39.20 -6.91
N TYR A 312 -6.39 39.29 -8.19
CA TYR A 312 -5.41 40.28 -8.65
C TYR A 312 -5.94 41.70 -8.55
N ASP A 313 -7.19 41.94 -8.92
CA ASP A 313 -7.86 43.24 -8.76
C ASP A 313 -7.99 43.65 -7.30
N GLU A 314 -8.17 42.69 -6.38
CA GLU A 314 -8.19 42.91 -4.94
C GLU A 314 -6.78 43.06 -4.31
N GLY A 315 -5.72 43.08 -5.12
CA GLY A 315 -4.37 43.42 -4.69
C GLY A 315 -3.48 42.24 -4.30
N PHE A 316 -3.78 41.02 -4.81
CA PHE A 316 -2.89 39.88 -4.66
C PHE A 316 -1.50 40.17 -5.27
N LYS A 317 -0.43 39.95 -4.48
CA LYS A 317 0.95 40.36 -4.83
C LYS A 317 1.95 39.20 -4.89
N SER A 318 1.49 37.99 -4.68
CA SER A 318 2.34 36.79 -4.69
C SER A 318 2.19 35.99 -5.99
N SER A 319 2.74 34.81 -6.06
CA SER A 319 2.70 33.93 -7.22
C SER A 319 1.58 32.90 -7.11
N ILE A 320 1.06 32.48 -8.25
CA ILE A 320 0.16 31.33 -8.37
C ILE A 320 0.98 30.15 -8.83
N LEU A 321 1.04 29.09 -8.02
CA LEU A 321 1.74 27.86 -8.32
C LEU A 321 0.71 26.78 -8.72
N VAL A 322 1.10 25.91 -9.65
CA VAL A 322 0.23 24.84 -10.17
C VAL A 322 0.86 23.48 -9.92
N THR A 323 0.08 22.56 -9.41
CA THR A 323 0.45 21.14 -9.21
C THR A 323 -0.77 20.24 -9.46
N GLY A 324 -0.59 18.94 -9.49
CA GLY A 324 -1.70 18.00 -9.64
C GLY A 324 -1.26 16.57 -9.89
N ASP A 325 -2.22 15.76 -10.31
CA ASP A 325 -1.99 14.39 -10.72
C ASP A 325 -0.92 14.29 -11.81
N HIS A 326 0.05 13.38 -11.64
CA HIS A 326 1.08 13.12 -12.64
C HIS A 326 0.50 12.73 -14.01
N ASN A 327 -0.68 12.14 -14.05
CA ASN A 327 -1.36 11.77 -15.30
C ASN A 327 -1.62 12.98 -16.21
N GLY A 328 -1.74 14.19 -15.65
CA GLY A 328 -1.86 15.43 -16.41
C GLY A 328 -0.66 15.76 -17.32
N THR A 329 0.46 15.05 -17.19
CA THR A 329 1.62 15.14 -18.10
C THR A 329 1.47 14.31 -19.37
N TYR A 330 0.52 13.35 -19.39
CA TYR A 330 0.36 12.46 -20.53
C TYR A 330 -0.45 13.10 -21.65
N HIS A 331 -0.03 12.86 -22.88
CA HIS A 331 -0.77 13.23 -24.08
C HIS A 331 -1.85 12.18 -24.35
N THR A 332 -3.07 12.60 -24.61
CA THR A 332 -4.11 11.67 -25.06
C THR A 332 -4.14 11.62 -26.59
N SER A 333 -4.45 10.46 -27.14
CA SER A 333 -4.56 10.26 -28.60
C SER A 333 -5.62 11.16 -29.26
N SER A 334 -6.58 11.66 -28.49
CA SER A 334 -7.63 12.57 -28.93
C SER A 334 -7.26 14.05 -28.86
N SER A 335 -6.27 14.44 -28.03
CA SER A 335 -5.85 15.83 -27.82
C SER A 335 -4.60 16.23 -28.61
N GLY A 336 -4.03 15.35 -29.44
CA GLY A 336 -2.76 15.59 -30.14
C GLY A 336 -1.60 15.64 -29.16
N ASN A 337 -0.70 16.61 -29.31
CA ASN A 337 0.47 16.81 -28.43
C ASN A 337 0.18 17.74 -27.23
N VAL A 338 -1.07 17.91 -26.80
CA VAL A 338 -1.44 18.80 -25.69
C VAL A 338 -1.78 17.97 -24.47
N ASN A 339 -1.21 18.33 -23.32
CA ASN A 339 -1.53 17.73 -22.02
C ASN A 339 -2.25 18.74 -21.11
N ASP A 340 -2.78 18.27 -19.97
CA ASP A 340 -3.59 19.09 -19.07
C ASP A 340 -2.82 20.29 -18.52
N PHE A 341 -1.54 20.15 -18.17
CA PHE A 341 -0.72 21.28 -17.71
C PHE A 341 -0.48 22.31 -18.80
N MET A 342 -0.38 21.91 -20.07
CA MET A 342 -0.30 22.85 -21.21
C MET A 342 -1.62 23.61 -21.40
N ILE A 343 -2.76 22.96 -21.18
CA ILE A 343 -4.08 23.63 -21.21
C ILE A 343 -4.15 24.68 -20.11
N ILE A 344 -3.80 24.33 -18.87
CA ILE A 344 -3.78 25.26 -17.74
C ILE A 344 -2.87 26.46 -18.05
N GLN A 345 -1.66 26.20 -18.54
CA GLN A 345 -0.71 27.25 -18.90
C GLN A 345 -1.29 28.22 -19.91
N LYS A 346 -1.93 27.71 -20.96
CA LYS A 346 -2.51 28.49 -22.03
C LYS A 346 -3.71 29.31 -21.57
N VAL A 347 -4.65 28.68 -20.83
CA VAL A 347 -5.91 29.34 -20.43
C VAL A 347 -5.68 30.36 -19.32
N LEU A 348 -4.87 30.01 -18.31
CA LEU A 348 -4.60 30.91 -17.19
C LEU A 348 -3.44 31.89 -17.44
N GLY A 349 -2.72 31.77 -18.55
CA GLY A 349 -1.60 32.67 -18.90
C GLY A 349 -0.40 32.57 -17.94
N LEU A 350 -0.20 31.44 -17.27
CA LEU A 350 0.82 31.29 -16.25
C LEU A 350 2.19 30.89 -16.84
N PRO A 351 3.31 31.45 -16.34
CA PRO A 351 4.65 31.08 -16.78
C PRO A 351 4.98 29.60 -16.40
N THR A 352 5.87 28.97 -17.18
CA THR A 352 6.26 27.57 -16.97
C THR A 352 6.87 27.31 -15.58
N ASN A 353 7.60 28.25 -15.00
CA ASN A 353 8.20 28.15 -13.67
C ASN A 353 7.17 28.17 -12.53
N ASN A 354 5.91 28.45 -12.80
CA ASN A 354 4.83 28.37 -11.82
C ASN A 354 4.31 26.92 -11.64
N PHE A 355 4.72 25.99 -12.52
CA PHE A 355 4.33 24.59 -12.45
C PHE A 355 5.31 23.80 -11.60
N ILE A 356 4.86 23.33 -10.44
CA ILE A 356 5.70 22.66 -9.45
C ILE A 356 5.34 21.18 -9.30
N ASN A 357 6.35 20.33 -9.19
CA ASN A 357 6.21 18.88 -8.94
C ASN A 357 5.36 18.11 -9.96
N THR A 358 5.08 18.65 -11.13
CA THR A 358 4.21 18.05 -12.16
C THR A 358 4.79 16.76 -12.76
N THR A 359 6.10 16.61 -12.76
CA THR A 359 6.80 15.41 -13.29
C THR A 359 7.03 14.31 -12.23
N ARG A 360 6.66 14.55 -10.99
CA ARG A 360 6.81 13.55 -9.91
C ARG A 360 5.66 12.55 -9.96
N VAL A 361 6.00 11.28 -9.74
CA VAL A 361 4.99 10.20 -9.59
C VAL A 361 4.07 10.53 -8.41
N ASN A 362 2.78 10.23 -8.57
CA ASN A 362 1.79 10.45 -7.52
C ASN A 362 2.20 9.83 -6.19
N PRO A 363 2.01 10.53 -5.07
CA PRO A 363 2.32 10.02 -3.75
C PRO A 363 1.47 8.80 -3.42
N LYS A 364 2.08 7.78 -2.84
CA LYS A 364 1.34 6.60 -2.37
C LYS A 364 0.31 7.02 -1.32
N HIS A 365 -0.88 6.44 -1.39
CA HIS A 365 -2.00 6.75 -0.48
C HIS A 365 -1.62 6.68 1.00
N VAL A 366 -0.78 5.70 1.39
CA VAL A 366 -0.31 5.55 2.78
C VAL A 366 0.48 6.78 3.25
N TYR A 367 1.35 7.33 2.39
CA TYR A 367 2.10 8.54 2.73
C TYR A 367 1.20 9.77 2.79
N SER A 368 0.24 9.88 1.84
CA SER A 368 -0.75 10.96 1.86
C SER A 368 -1.60 10.92 3.13
N ARG A 369 -2.05 9.73 3.53
CA ARG A 369 -2.80 9.53 4.78
C ARG A 369 -1.99 10.00 6.00
N THR A 370 -0.73 9.60 6.08
CA THR A 370 0.15 10.00 7.20
C THR A 370 0.32 11.51 7.24
N LEU A 371 0.60 12.15 6.10
CA LEU A 371 0.79 13.58 5.99
C LEU A 371 -0.49 14.36 6.37
N ILE A 372 -1.63 13.97 5.80
CA ILE A 372 -2.92 14.61 6.03
C ILE A 372 -3.30 14.55 7.51
N ASN A 373 -3.26 13.36 8.11
CA ASN A 373 -3.64 13.20 9.51
C ASN A 373 -2.64 13.88 10.47
N TYR A 374 -1.37 13.95 10.12
CA TYR A 374 -0.41 14.73 10.89
C TYR A 374 -0.75 16.22 10.90
N LEU A 375 -1.09 16.79 9.74
CA LEU A 375 -1.49 18.20 9.63
C LEU A 375 -2.80 18.48 10.40
N PHE A 376 -3.77 17.57 10.31
CA PHE A 376 -5.05 17.68 11.03
C PHE A 376 -4.83 17.61 12.54
N LYS A 377 -4.05 16.63 13.01
CA LYS A 377 -3.73 16.47 14.43
C LYS A 377 -2.97 17.65 15.00
N SER A 378 -2.16 18.30 14.17
CA SER A 378 -1.44 19.53 14.55
C SER A 378 -2.32 20.78 14.53
N GLU A 379 -3.61 20.66 14.18
CA GLU A 379 -4.61 21.73 14.07
C GLU A 379 -4.20 22.88 13.12
N LEU A 380 -3.38 22.55 12.11
CA LEU A 380 -2.80 23.52 11.18
C LEU A 380 -3.67 23.73 9.92
N VAL A 381 -4.81 23.06 9.82
CA VAL A 381 -5.64 23.10 8.61
C VAL A 381 -6.93 23.89 8.85
N THR A 382 -7.18 24.86 7.98
CA THR A 382 -8.44 25.60 7.91
C THR A 382 -9.04 25.44 6.52
N ILE A 383 -10.30 25.03 6.45
CA ILE A 383 -11.04 24.86 5.19
C ILE A 383 -12.24 25.80 5.20
N HIS A 384 -12.35 26.62 4.16
CA HIS A 384 -13.50 27.49 4.02
C HIS A 384 -14.79 26.68 3.84
N PRO A 385 -15.93 27.06 4.48
CA PRO A 385 -17.18 26.30 4.41
C PRO A 385 -17.71 26.06 2.99
N GLN A 386 -17.34 26.89 2.01
CA GLN A 386 -17.72 26.69 0.61
C GLN A 386 -17.02 25.49 -0.09
N CYS A 387 -16.00 24.90 0.52
CA CYS A 387 -15.34 23.68 0.01
C CYS A 387 -16.13 22.43 0.37
N VAL A 388 -17.40 22.40 0.00
CA VAL A 388 -18.38 21.38 0.44
C VAL A 388 -17.94 19.97 0.02
N GLU A 389 -17.46 19.81 -1.20
CA GLU A 389 -17.02 18.53 -1.75
C GLU A 389 -15.82 18.00 -0.99
N LEU A 390 -14.80 18.82 -0.75
CA LEU A 390 -13.62 18.43 0.03
C LEU A 390 -14.00 18.05 1.47
N ILE A 391 -14.84 18.84 2.13
CA ILE A 391 -15.30 18.55 3.48
C ILE A 391 -16.06 17.22 3.54
N ASN A 392 -16.90 16.95 2.53
CA ASN A 392 -17.63 15.69 2.43
C ASN A 392 -16.70 14.50 2.17
N ASP A 393 -15.72 14.65 1.27
CA ASP A 393 -14.74 13.61 1.00
C ASP A 393 -13.91 13.29 2.26
N ILE A 394 -13.43 14.31 2.98
CA ILE A 394 -12.70 14.11 4.24
C ILE A 394 -13.53 13.33 5.26
N LYS A 395 -14.82 13.64 5.40
CA LYS A 395 -15.72 12.97 6.35
C LYS A 395 -16.06 11.53 5.95
N LYS A 396 -16.08 11.23 4.65
CA LYS A 396 -16.51 9.93 4.10
C LYS A 396 -15.36 9.03 3.67
N ALA A 397 -14.14 9.58 3.54
CA ALA A 397 -12.99 8.85 3.04
C ALA A 397 -12.64 7.65 3.91
N LYS A 398 -12.69 6.47 3.32
CA LYS A 398 -12.35 5.19 3.95
C LYS A 398 -11.03 4.66 3.43
N THR A 399 -10.39 3.79 4.18
CA THR A 399 -9.20 3.08 3.75
C THR A 399 -9.57 1.72 3.17
N THR A 400 -8.84 1.32 2.14
CA THR A 400 -8.80 -0.08 1.72
C THR A 400 -8.00 -0.92 2.72
N ASP A 401 -8.12 -2.24 2.65
CA ASP A 401 -7.36 -3.17 3.50
C ASP A 401 -5.83 -3.01 3.37
N LYS A 402 -5.37 -2.48 2.25
CA LYS A 402 -3.96 -2.15 1.98
C LYS A 402 -3.56 -0.73 2.42
N GLY A 403 -4.45 -0.02 3.12
CA GLY A 403 -4.22 1.35 3.59
C GLY A 403 -4.33 2.42 2.49
N GLY A 404 -4.82 2.06 1.30
CA GLY A 404 -5.14 2.98 0.22
C GLY A 404 -6.45 3.73 0.47
N LEU A 405 -6.71 4.77 -0.33
CA LEU A 405 -8.01 5.45 -0.34
C LEU A 405 -9.03 4.56 -1.05
N TYR A 406 -10.12 4.22 -0.36
CA TYR A 406 -11.24 3.50 -0.95
C TYR A 406 -12.03 4.43 -1.87
N LYS A 407 -12.28 3.97 -3.09
CA LYS A 407 -13.10 4.68 -4.07
C LYS A 407 -14.19 3.75 -4.59
N ASP A 408 -15.41 4.24 -4.59
CA ASP A 408 -16.54 3.55 -5.19
C ASP A 408 -17.23 4.51 -6.17
N ARG A 409 -16.91 4.33 -7.44
CA ARG A 409 -17.44 5.18 -8.51
C ARG A 409 -18.90 4.92 -8.80
N ASP A 410 -19.38 3.71 -8.55
CA ASP A 410 -20.76 3.31 -8.82
C ASP A 410 -21.72 3.91 -7.79
N SER A 411 -21.28 4.12 -6.56
CA SER A 411 -22.04 4.78 -5.49
C SER A 411 -21.86 6.31 -5.43
N GLY A 412 -21.13 6.90 -6.39
CA GLY A 412 -20.86 8.34 -6.42
C GLY A 412 -19.77 8.80 -5.43
N HIS A 413 -18.95 7.88 -4.93
CA HIS A 413 -17.83 8.17 -4.01
C HIS A 413 -16.48 8.11 -4.76
N SER A 414 -16.28 9.07 -5.66
CA SER A 414 -15.06 9.15 -6.47
C SER A 414 -13.84 9.65 -5.69
N MET A 415 -14.03 10.42 -4.61
CA MET A 415 -12.99 11.05 -3.78
C MET A 415 -12.05 11.99 -4.57
N ASP A 416 -12.55 12.61 -5.62
CA ASP A 416 -11.76 13.45 -6.53
C ASP A 416 -11.30 14.74 -5.83
N ALA A 417 -12.13 15.30 -4.92
CA ALA A 417 -11.73 16.46 -4.14
C ALA A 417 -10.58 16.11 -3.16
N LEU A 418 -10.65 14.97 -2.50
CA LEU A 418 -9.57 14.54 -1.61
C LEU A 418 -8.29 14.20 -2.38
N ASP A 419 -8.37 13.66 -3.60
CA ASP A 419 -7.19 13.39 -4.43
C ASP A 419 -6.50 14.68 -4.87
N ALA A 420 -7.22 15.66 -5.39
CA ALA A 420 -6.67 16.97 -5.71
C ALA A 420 -6.01 17.63 -4.47
N TYR A 421 -6.65 17.51 -3.31
CA TYR A 421 -6.14 18.06 -2.05
C TYR A 421 -4.81 17.41 -1.62
N ARG A 422 -4.72 16.08 -1.65
CA ARG A 422 -3.49 15.38 -1.27
C ARG A 422 -2.31 15.69 -2.20
N TYR A 423 -2.53 15.92 -3.50
CA TYR A 423 -1.48 16.38 -4.42
C TYR A 423 -0.96 17.76 -4.03
N GLY A 424 -1.86 18.68 -3.69
CA GLY A 424 -1.49 20.01 -3.20
C GLY A 424 -0.65 19.97 -1.94
N LEU A 425 -1.07 19.18 -0.93
CA LEU A 425 -0.32 19.03 0.31
C LEU A 425 1.08 18.44 0.07
N HIS A 426 1.21 17.41 -0.76
CA HIS A 426 2.51 16.84 -1.08
C HIS A 426 3.43 17.80 -1.84
N SER A 427 2.88 18.74 -2.62
CA SER A 427 3.67 19.75 -3.30
C SER A 427 4.13 20.87 -2.37
N MET A 428 3.39 21.11 -1.29
CA MET A 428 3.77 22.08 -0.25
C MET A 428 4.75 21.49 0.78
N PHE A 429 4.79 20.14 0.92
CA PHE A 429 5.66 19.44 1.86
C PHE A 429 6.22 18.16 1.23
N GLU A 430 7.55 17.99 1.27
CA GLU A 430 8.19 16.76 0.78
C GLU A 430 8.15 15.62 1.80
N SER A 431 8.07 15.97 3.09
CA SER A 431 8.05 15.01 4.21
C SER A 431 7.46 15.63 5.47
N THR A 432 7.13 14.79 6.46
CA THR A 432 6.71 15.27 7.79
C THR A 432 7.79 16.08 8.48
N ARG A 433 9.08 15.84 8.18
CA ARG A 433 10.20 16.65 8.70
C ARG A 433 10.17 18.09 8.17
N ASP A 434 9.67 18.30 6.97
CA ASP A 434 9.53 19.66 6.42
C ASP A 434 8.40 20.40 7.11
N ILE A 435 7.37 19.72 7.57
CA ILE A 435 6.31 20.27 8.41
C ILE A 435 6.90 20.68 9.76
N ASP A 436 7.69 19.82 10.41
CA ASP A 436 8.32 20.15 11.69
C ASP A 436 9.19 21.39 11.56
N LYS A 437 10.04 21.48 10.52
CA LYS A 437 10.84 22.66 10.25
C LYS A 437 10.00 23.92 10.04
N TRP A 438 8.89 23.78 9.31
CA TRP A 438 7.98 24.89 9.07
C TRP A 438 7.29 25.33 10.38
N ILE A 439 6.82 24.40 11.21
CA ILE A 439 6.23 24.70 12.52
C ILE A 439 7.25 25.43 13.40
N TYR A 440 8.50 24.97 13.44
CA TYR A 440 9.57 25.67 14.20
C TYR A 440 9.85 27.07 13.67
N ALA A 441 9.71 27.30 12.36
CA ALA A 441 9.96 28.62 11.77
C ALA A 441 8.82 29.62 12.04
N ILE A 442 7.61 29.13 12.33
CA ILE A 442 6.43 29.97 12.57
C ILE A 442 6.02 30.03 14.06
N GLY A 443 6.63 29.22 14.95
CA GLY A 443 6.46 29.25 16.41
C GLY A 443 7.50 30.08 17.09
#